data_572a42c69189f3d3a83e40935381a7f6
#
_entry.id   572a42c69189f3d3a83e40935381a7f6
#
_cell.length_a   1.000
_cell.length_b   1.000
_cell.length_c   1.000
_cell.angle_alpha   90.00
_cell.angle_beta   90.00
_cell.angle_gamma   90.00
#
_symmetry.space_group_name_H-M   'P 1'
#
loop_
_entity.id
_entity.type
_entity.pdbx_description
1 polymer ?
#
loop_
_entity_poly.entity_id
_entity_poly.type
_entity_poly.pdbx_seq_one_letter_code
_entity_poly.pdbx_strand_id
1 'polypeptide(L)'
;MAEHDANTEANAAADAIEHLAVLVRNGDARGKANAAFALAKLAHGDDAIKAAISAADAIEPLVALVRDGDARGKACAAGALANLAAGDENIGAAIAAAGAIGPLAALVRDGDAHGKRDAAGALANLAASDDAIGAAIAAANAIEPLAALVRDGDAQGKARAAGALANLAVGDENIGAAIAGAGAIVSLAALVRDGDAHGKADAAHALANLAFGDDAIKATIAVAGAIEPLTALVRDGDALGKAHAAFALAKLAHGDDAIKAAISAADAIEPLVALVRDGDARGKACAAGALANLAAGD
;
A
#
# COMPACT_ATOMS: atom_id res chain seq x y z
N MET A 1 -23.60 30.75 20.27
CA MET A 1 -24.47 29.80 19.52
C MET A 1 -23.64 28.83 18.72
N ALA A 2 -22.79 29.25 17.78
CA ALA A 2 -21.96 28.33 16.97
C ALA A 2 -21.00 27.44 17.79
N GLU A 3 -20.35 27.93 18.83
CA GLU A 3 -19.47 27.11 19.70
C GLU A 3 -20.23 26.09 20.54
N HIS A 4 -21.49 26.41 20.93
CA HIS A 4 -22.32 25.49 21.69
C HIS A 4 -22.84 24.34 20.78
N ASP A 5 -23.17 24.66 19.54
CA ASP A 5 -23.64 23.67 18.57
C ASP A 5 -22.49 22.71 18.17
N ALA A 6 -21.26 23.23 17.91
CA ALA A 6 -20.10 22.42 17.61
C ALA A 6 -19.68 21.46 18.74
N ASN A 7 -19.78 21.92 20.00
CA ASN A 7 -19.46 21.09 21.16
C ASN A 7 -20.53 20.00 21.39
N THR A 8 -21.79 20.28 21.05
CA THR A 8 -22.86 19.27 21.10
C THR A 8 -22.73 18.21 20.05
N GLU A 9 -22.32 18.57 18.82
CA GLU A 9 -22.07 17.63 17.73
C GLU A 9 -20.83 16.75 18.03
N ALA A 10 -19.75 17.34 18.57
CA ALA A 10 -18.55 16.59 18.95
C ALA A 10 -18.85 15.57 20.06
N ASN A 11 -19.63 15.92 21.06
CA ASN A 11 -20.03 15.00 22.13
C ASN A 11 -20.92 13.87 21.58
N ALA A 12 -21.86 14.17 20.70
CA ALA A 12 -22.71 13.15 20.08
C ALA A 12 -21.90 12.18 19.20
N ALA A 13 -20.86 12.66 18.53
CA ALA A 13 -19.95 11.80 17.77
C ALA A 13 -19.13 10.89 18.69
N ALA A 14 -18.62 11.40 19.82
CA ALA A 14 -17.88 10.61 20.79
C ALA A 14 -18.77 9.51 21.41
N ASP A 15 -19.99 9.84 21.83
CA ASP A 15 -20.96 8.88 22.36
C ASP A 15 -21.28 7.78 21.33
N ALA A 16 -21.43 8.15 20.05
CA ALA A 16 -21.67 7.18 18.97
C ALA A 16 -20.47 6.24 18.78
N ILE A 17 -19.23 6.74 18.85
CA ILE A 17 -18.01 5.95 18.73
C ILE A 17 -17.90 4.95 19.89
N GLU A 18 -18.17 5.38 21.13
CA GLU A 18 -18.16 4.50 22.30
C GLU A 18 -19.20 3.37 22.16
N HIS A 19 -20.42 3.69 21.72
CA HIS A 19 -21.45 2.68 21.48
C HIS A 19 -21.05 1.68 20.37
N LEU A 20 -20.42 2.15 19.30
CA LEU A 20 -19.91 1.29 18.23
C LEU A 20 -18.78 0.39 18.76
N ALA A 21 -17.84 0.90 19.56
CA ALA A 21 -16.77 0.10 20.16
C ALA A 21 -17.34 -1.01 21.08
N VAL A 22 -18.34 -0.68 21.90
CA VAL A 22 -19.05 -1.69 22.71
C VAL A 22 -19.75 -2.73 21.82
N LEU A 23 -20.36 -2.32 20.72
CA LEU A 23 -21.06 -3.23 19.81
C LEU A 23 -20.10 -4.14 19.04
N VAL A 24 -18.90 -3.67 18.67
CA VAL A 24 -17.84 -4.53 18.11
C VAL A 24 -17.40 -5.58 19.12
N ARG A 25 -17.31 -5.22 20.41
CA ARG A 25 -16.90 -6.13 21.48
C ARG A 25 -17.96 -7.18 21.81
N ASN A 26 -19.20 -6.76 22.01
CA ASN A 26 -20.25 -7.54 22.67
C ASN A 26 -21.44 -7.90 21.79
N GLY A 27 -21.55 -7.37 20.56
CA GLY A 27 -22.68 -7.61 19.67
C GLY A 27 -22.72 -9.04 19.13
N ASP A 28 -23.81 -9.40 18.48
CA ASP A 28 -23.87 -10.58 17.63
C ASP A 28 -23.02 -10.39 16.35
N ALA A 29 -22.86 -11.42 15.56
CA ALA A 29 -22.01 -11.37 14.34
C ALA A 29 -22.39 -10.21 13.42
N ARG A 30 -23.70 -10.00 13.21
CA ARG A 30 -24.20 -8.90 12.35
C ARG A 30 -23.95 -7.52 12.97
N GLY A 31 -24.20 -7.39 14.28
CA GLY A 31 -23.94 -6.17 15.03
C GLY A 31 -22.47 -5.78 14.99
N LYS A 32 -21.57 -6.72 15.25
CA LYS A 32 -20.11 -6.52 15.17
C LYS A 32 -19.67 -6.07 13.78
N ALA A 33 -20.13 -6.75 12.72
CA ALA A 33 -19.77 -6.38 11.35
C ALA A 33 -20.30 -4.97 10.98
N ASN A 34 -21.53 -4.62 11.35
CA ASN A 34 -22.10 -3.33 11.07
C ASN A 34 -21.39 -2.20 11.86
N ALA A 35 -21.04 -2.44 13.13
CA ALA A 35 -20.30 -1.49 13.94
C ALA A 35 -18.88 -1.26 13.40
N ALA A 36 -18.17 -2.33 13.03
CA ALA A 36 -16.85 -2.23 12.40
C ALA A 36 -16.90 -1.46 11.06
N PHE A 37 -17.94 -1.70 10.24
CA PHE A 37 -18.15 -0.93 9.01
C PHE A 37 -18.43 0.55 9.29
N ALA A 38 -19.23 0.86 10.32
CA ALA A 38 -19.50 2.25 10.70
C ALA A 38 -18.22 2.95 11.19
N LEU A 39 -17.42 2.29 12.03
CA LEU A 39 -16.12 2.82 12.48
C LEU A 39 -15.17 3.04 11.30
N ALA A 40 -15.15 2.12 10.31
CA ALA A 40 -14.35 2.29 9.10
C ALA A 40 -14.75 3.53 8.31
N LYS A 41 -16.04 3.80 8.19
CA LYS A 41 -16.54 5.00 7.50
C LYS A 41 -16.23 6.28 8.26
N LEU A 42 -16.36 6.29 9.58
CA LEU A 42 -16.04 7.44 10.43
C LEU A 42 -14.54 7.76 10.41
N ALA A 43 -13.66 6.74 10.46
CA ALA A 43 -12.21 6.91 10.44
C ALA A 43 -11.66 7.41 9.09
N HIS A 44 -12.48 7.48 8.04
CA HIS A 44 -12.01 7.83 6.70
C HIS A 44 -11.70 9.32 6.57
N GLY A 45 -10.42 9.68 6.60
CA GLY A 45 -9.95 11.04 6.31
C GLY A 45 -10.09 12.05 7.46
N ASP A 46 -10.45 11.64 8.69
CA ASP A 46 -10.58 12.53 9.85
C ASP A 46 -9.70 12.02 11.01
N ASP A 47 -8.60 12.71 11.28
CA ASP A 47 -7.62 12.31 12.29
C ASP A 47 -8.17 12.47 13.72
N ALA A 48 -9.06 13.44 13.97
CA ALA A 48 -9.70 13.60 15.29
C ALA A 48 -10.64 12.42 15.57
N ILE A 49 -11.37 11.96 14.56
CA ILE A 49 -12.23 10.78 14.67
C ILE A 49 -11.38 9.50 14.86
N LYS A 50 -10.26 9.35 14.16
CA LYS A 50 -9.34 8.21 14.38
C LYS A 50 -8.83 8.17 15.81
N ALA A 51 -8.41 9.32 16.35
CA ALA A 51 -7.97 9.45 17.74
C ALA A 51 -9.10 9.10 18.74
N ALA A 52 -10.34 9.55 18.49
CA ALA A 52 -11.49 9.23 19.31
C ALA A 52 -11.82 7.72 19.28
N ILE A 53 -11.73 7.06 18.12
CA ILE A 53 -11.94 5.61 18.00
C ILE A 53 -10.86 4.83 18.76
N SER A 54 -9.61 5.28 18.70
CA SER A 54 -8.50 4.69 19.46
C SER A 54 -8.72 4.88 20.97
N ALA A 55 -9.13 6.06 21.41
CA ALA A 55 -9.42 6.38 22.82
C ALA A 55 -10.63 5.62 23.39
N ALA A 56 -11.58 5.20 22.54
CA ALA A 56 -12.72 4.36 22.91
C ALA A 56 -12.37 2.85 23.00
N ASP A 57 -11.09 2.49 23.01
CA ASP A 57 -10.60 1.10 23.08
C ASP A 57 -11.22 0.18 22.02
N ALA A 58 -11.41 0.68 20.79
CA ALA A 58 -12.00 -0.07 19.69
C ALA A 58 -11.00 -0.97 18.96
N ILE A 59 -9.67 -0.71 19.07
CA ILE A 59 -8.63 -1.42 18.33
C ILE A 59 -8.61 -2.91 18.68
N GLU A 60 -8.51 -3.28 19.94
CA GLU A 60 -8.47 -4.69 20.37
C GLU A 60 -9.71 -5.49 19.94
N PRO A 61 -10.96 -4.98 20.12
CA PRO A 61 -12.15 -5.63 19.60
C PRO A 61 -12.17 -5.80 18.07
N LEU A 62 -11.65 -4.81 17.32
CA LEU A 62 -11.50 -4.93 15.86
C LEU A 62 -10.49 -6.01 15.49
N VAL A 63 -9.34 -6.08 16.16
CA VAL A 63 -8.33 -7.14 15.96
C VAL A 63 -8.93 -8.52 16.27
N ALA A 64 -9.67 -8.65 17.38
CA ALA A 64 -10.37 -9.89 17.72
C ALA A 64 -11.39 -10.26 16.64
N LEU A 65 -12.10 -9.29 16.05
CA LEU A 65 -13.07 -9.54 14.98
C LEU A 65 -12.37 -9.96 13.66
N VAL A 66 -11.18 -9.44 13.34
CA VAL A 66 -10.36 -9.94 12.22
C VAL A 66 -9.97 -11.40 12.44
N ARG A 67 -9.61 -11.77 13.66
CA ARG A 67 -9.17 -13.15 14.00
C ARG A 67 -10.35 -14.14 13.99
N ASP A 68 -11.42 -13.82 14.69
CA ASP A 68 -12.44 -14.77 15.10
C ASP A 68 -13.83 -14.56 14.45
N GLY A 69 -14.01 -13.46 13.70
CA GLY A 69 -15.28 -13.12 13.05
C GLY A 69 -15.66 -14.03 11.88
N ASP A 70 -16.89 -13.88 11.41
CA ASP A 70 -17.30 -14.40 10.11
C ASP A 70 -16.63 -13.61 8.96
N ALA A 71 -16.78 -14.05 7.73
CA ALA A 71 -16.13 -13.42 6.57
C ALA A 71 -16.43 -11.92 6.47
N ARG A 72 -17.69 -11.52 6.69
CA ARG A 72 -18.10 -10.11 6.67
C ARG A 72 -17.50 -9.30 7.83
N GLY A 73 -17.53 -9.85 9.04
CA GLY A 73 -16.94 -9.22 10.22
C GLY A 73 -15.44 -9.00 10.05
N LYS A 74 -14.72 -10.02 9.56
CA LYS A 74 -13.28 -9.92 9.26
C LYS A 74 -12.98 -8.82 8.24
N ALA A 75 -13.70 -8.76 7.13
CA ALA A 75 -13.50 -7.74 6.11
C ALA A 75 -13.78 -6.33 6.66
N CYS A 76 -14.93 -6.12 7.33
CA CYS A 76 -15.27 -4.83 7.91
C CYS A 76 -14.25 -4.35 8.96
N ALA A 77 -13.77 -5.26 9.82
CA ALA A 77 -12.77 -4.94 10.82
C ALA A 77 -11.40 -4.64 10.20
N ALA A 78 -10.97 -5.39 9.20
CA ALA A 78 -9.75 -5.09 8.45
C ALA A 78 -9.82 -3.72 7.77
N GLY A 79 -10.96 -3.37 7.16
CA GLY A 79 -11.20 -2.05 6.58
C GLY A 79 -11.16 -0.92 7.62
N ALA A 80 -11.70 -1.15 8.82
CA ALA A 80 -11.59 -0.19 9.93
C ALA A 80 -10.16 0.02 10.38
N LEU A 81 -9.39 -1.07 10.58
CA LEU A 81 -7.97 -1.01 10.94
C LEU A 81 -7.14 -0.34 9.84
N ALA A 82 -7.47 -0.58 8.55
CA ALA A 82 -6.81 0.08 7.44
C ALA A 82 -6.98 1.60 7.49
N ASN A 83 -8.21 2.08 7.69
CA ASN A 83 -8.46 3.52 7.76
C ASN A 83 -7.88 4.16 9.03
N LEU A 84 -7.87 3.44 10.16
CA LEU A 84 -7.26 3.90 11.40
C LEU A 84 -5.74 4.05 11.27
N ALA A 85 -5.05 3.08 10.65
CA ALA A 85 -3.60 3.12 10.45
C ALA A 85 -3.15 4.15 9.41
N ALA A 86 -4.07 4.71 8.61
CA ALA A 86 -3.72 5.62 7.52
C ALA A 86 -3.25 6.97 8.04
N GLY A 87 -1.94 7.26 7.95
CA GLY A 87 -1.35 8.56 8.24
C GLY A 87 -1.13 8.88 9.73
N ASP A 88 -1.33 7.92 10.63
CA ASP A 88 -1.05 8.06 12.07
C ASP A 88 -0.16 6.92 12.58
N GLU A 89 1.12 7.21 12.81
CA GLU A 89 2.12 6.24 13.29
C GLU A 89 1.79 5.69 14.67
N ASN A 90 1.22 6.49 15.57
CA ASN A 90 0.87 6.04 16.92
C ASN A 90 -0.29 5.04 16.89
N ILE A 91 -1.30 5.30 16.07
CA ILE A 91 -2.41 4.37 15.88
C ILE A 91 -1.91 3.11 15.16
N GLY A 92 -1.03 3.24 14.18
CA GLY A 92 -0.37 2.11 13.52
C GLY A 92 0.36 1.22 14.52
N ALA A 93 1.17 1.82 15.41
CA ALA A 93 1.87 1.11 16.48
C ALA A 93 0.90 0.43 17.48
N ALA A 94 -0.19 1.10 17.87
CA ALA A 94 -1.21 0.51 18.74
C ALA A 94 -1.90 -0.71 18.09
N ILE A 95 -2.23 -0.64 16.79
CA ILE A 95 -2.81 -1.75 16.03
C ILE A 95 -1.82 -2.93 15.96
N ALA A 96 -0.55 -2.66 15.70
CA ALA A 96 0.49 -3.70 15.69
C ALA A 96 0.68 -4.33 17.07
N ALA A 97 0.73 -3.52 18.15
CA ALA A 97 0.85 -3.96 19.53
C ALA A 97 -0.36 -4.80 19.98
N ALA A 98 -1.57 -4.52 19.47
CA ALA A 98 -2.75 -5.33 19.69
C ALA A 98 -2.72 -6.69 18.95
N GLY A 99 -1.64 -6.99 18.22
CA GLY A 99 -1.44 -8.26 17.54
C GLY A 99 -2.22 -8.44 16.23
N ALA A 100 -2.49 -7.35 15.50
CA ALA A 100 -3.27 -7.37 14.25
C ALA A 100 -2.55 -8.06 13.08
N ILE A 101 -1.20 -8.04 13.07
CA ILE A 101 -0.40 -8.44 11.89
C ILE A 101 -0.68 -9.89 11.49
N GLY A 102 -0.61 -10.85 12.41
CA GLY A 102 -0.85 -12.26 12.12
C GLY A 102 -2.26 -12.54 11.56
N PRO A 103 -3.33 -12.08 12.23
CA PRO A 103 -4.70 -12.18 11.71
C PRO A 103 -4.90 -11.53 10.33
N LEU A 104 -4.31 -10.34 10.08
CA LEU A 104 -4.37 -9.67 8.77
C LEU A 104 -3.63 -10.47 7.69
N ALA A 105 -2.42 -10.98 7.97
CA ALA A 105 -1.69 -11.85 7.04
C ALA A 105 -2.48 -13.13 6.71
N ALA A 106 -3.10 -13.74 7.70
CA ALA A 106 -3.98 -14.89 7.50
C ALA A 106 -5.21 -14.53 6.64
N LEU A 107 -5.78 -13.34 6.83
CA LEU A 107 -6.94 -12.88 6.06
C LEU A 107 -6.57 -12.58 4.60
N VAL A 108 -5.35 -12.07 4.31
CA VAL A 108 -4.84 -11.94 2.92
C VAL A 108 -4.73 -13.32 2.26
N ARG A 109 -4.30 -14.35 2.99
CA ARG A 109 -4.12 -15.71 2.47
C ARG A 109 -5.47 -16.41 2.24
N ASP A 110 -6.33 -16.42 3.24
CA ASP A 110 -7.49 -17.33 3.34
C ASP A 110 -8.85 -16.64 3.21
N GLY A 111 -8.90 -15.30 3.18
CA GLY A 111 -10.14 -14.53 3.12
C GLY A 111 -10.84 -14.58 1.76
N ASP A 112 -12.07 -14.07 1.74
CA ASP A 112 -12.75 -13.75 0.49
C ASP A 112 -12.12 -12.48 -0.18
N ALA A 113 -12.60 -12.11 -1.35
CA ALA A 113 -12.04 -10.98 -2.10
C ALA A 113 -12.05 -9.65 -1.30
N HIS A 114 -13.12 -9.39 -0.53
CA HIS A 114 -13.22 -8.19 0.30
C HIS A 114 -12.25 -8.24 1.49
N GLY A 115 -12.20 -9.37 2.20
CA GLY A 115 -11.28 -9.57 3.30
C GLY A 115 -9.82 -9.46 2.89
N LYS A 116 -9.44 -10.08 1.77
CA LYS A 116 -8.07 -10.00 1.21
C LYS A 116 -7.69 -8.57 0.87
N ARG A 117 -8.56 -7.86 0.17
CA ARG A 117 -8.34 -6.45 -0.21
C ARG A 117 -8.16 -5.55 1.01
N ASP A 118 -9.07 -5.65 1.98
CA ASP A 118 -9.08 -4.75 3.14
C ASP A 118 -7.91 -5.07 4.09
N ALA A 119 -7.56 -6.36 4.24
CA ALA A 119 -6.37 -6.77 4.99
C ALA A 119 -5.06 -6.32 4.31
N ALA A 120 -4.95 -6.42 2.98
CA ALA A 120 -3.80 -5.91 2.26
C ALA A 120 -3.67 -4.38 2.42
N GLY A 121 -4.78 -3.65 2.41
CA GLY A 121 -4.80 -2.21 2.70
C GLY A 121 -4.35 -1.87 4.13
N ALA A 122 -4.78 -2.65 5.11
CA ALA A 122 -4.34 -2.49 6.50
C ALA A 122 -2.82 -2.75 6.63
N LEU A 123 -2.32 -3.84 6.06
CA LEU A 123 -0.89 -4.15 6.05
C LEU A 123 -0.06 -3.09 5.31
N ALA A 124 -0.60 -2.52 4.22
CA ALA A 124 0.07 -1.44 3.49
C ALA A 124 0.26 -0.19 4.37
N ASN A 125 -0.79 0.23 5.07
CA ASN A 125 -0.73 1.41 5.94
C ASN A 125 0.14 1.15 7.18
N LEU A 126 0.09 -0.06 7.75
CA LEU A 126 0.96 -0.46 8.85
C LEU A 126 2.45 -0.50 8.44
N ALA A 127 2.76 -1.03 7.26
CA ALA A 127 4.13 -1.04 6.74
C ALA A 127 4.66 0.36 6.42
N ALA A 128 3.78 1.32 6.11
CA ALA A 128 4.15 2.71 5.86
C ALA A 128 4.40 3.51 7.15
N SER A 129 3.94 3.04 8.30
CA SER A 129 4.01 3.77 9.57
C SER A 129 5.35 3.57 10.30
N ASP A 130 5.99 2.40 10.18
CA ASP A 130 7.22 2.07 10.91
C ASP A 130 7.93 0.86 10.27
N ASP A 131 9.26 0.95 10.09
CA ASP A 131 10.08 -0.11 9.50
C ASP A 131 10.07 -1.40 10.35
N ALA A 132 9.99 -1.30 11.68
CA ALA A 132 9.91 -2.46 12.56
C ALA A 132 8.55 -3.19 12.38
N ILE A 133 7.48 -2.45 12.10
CA ILE A 133 6.18 -3.04 11.75
C ILE A 133 6.29 -3.73 10.38
N GLY A 134 6.97 -3.13 9.41
CA GLY A 134 7.27 -3.75 8.11
C GLY A 134 7.99 -5.08 8.27
N ALA A 135 9.04 -5.13 9.11
CA ALA A 135 9.76 -6.36 9.43
C ALA A 135 8.86 -7.41 10.12
N ALA A 136 7.98 -7.00 11.03
CA ALA A 136 7.03 -7.89 11.68
C ALA A 136 6.00 -8.48 10.70
N ILE A 137 5.55 -7.69 9.71
CA ILE A 137 4.65 -8.14 8.63
C ILE A 137 5.36 -9.20 7.76
N ALA A 138 6.62 -8.98 7.40
CA ALA A 138 7.43 -9.96 6.68
C ALA A 138 7.61 -11.24 7.48
N ALA A 139 7.95 -11.13 8.77
CA ALA A 139 8.07 -12.27 9.69
C ALA A 139 6.77 -13.05 9.91
N ALA A 140 5.61 -12.41 9.74
CA ALA A 140 4.31 -13.05 9.77
C ALA A 140 3.95 -13.80 8.47
N ASN A 141 4.89 -13.95 7.53
CA ASN A 141 4.72 -14.61 6.23
C ASN A 141 3.61 -13.97 5.36
N ALA A 142 3.50 -12.64 5.38
CA ALA A 142 2.52 -11.92 4.57
C ALA A 142 2.95 -11.73 3.11
N ILE A 143 4.25 -11.84 2.79
CA ILE A 143 4.81 -11.54 1.46
C ILE A 143 4.23 -12.46 0.38
N GLU A 144 4.25 -13.78 0.58
CA GLU A 144 3.72 -14.73 -0.40
C GLU A 144 2.21 -14.55 -0.67
N PRO A 145 1.34 -14.41 0.36
CA PRO A 145 -0.07 -14.08 0.15
C PRO A 145 -0.29 -12.76 -0.58
N LEU A 146 0.49 -11.70 -0.28
CA LEU A 146 0.42 -10.42 -0.99
C LEU A 146 0.85 -10.58 -2.46
N ALA A 147 1.94 -11.29 -2.74
CA ALA A 147 2.39 -11.58 -4.11
C ALA A 147 1.32 -12.38 -4.91
N ALA A 148 0.68 -13.36 -4.26
CA ALA A 148 -0.43 -14.09 -4.85
C ALA A 148 -1.64 -13.17 -5.12
N LEU A 149 -1.94 -12.22 -4.23
CA LEU A 149 -3.04 -11.28 -4.41
C LEU A 149 -2.76 -10.28 -5.56
N VAL A 150 -1.49 -9.86 -5.77
CA VAL A 150 -1.10 -9.08 -6.96
C VAL A 150 -1.35 -9.86 -8.24
N ARG A 151 -1.11 -11.18 -8.25
CA ARG A 151 -1.29 -12.03 -9.41
C ARG A 151 -2.77 -12.32 -9.70
N ASP A 152 -3.52 -12.75 -8.69
CA ASP A 152 -4.81 -13.42 -8.84
C ASP A 152 -6.00 -12.60 -8.32
N GLY A 153 -5.78 -11.47 -7.64
CA GLY A 153 -6.83 -10.62 -7.06
C GLY A 153 -7.67 -9.87 -8.08
N ASP A 154 -8.75 -9.26 -7.61
CA ASP A 154 -9.47 -8.24 -8.37
C ASP A 154 -8.63 -6.94 -8.47
N ALA A 155 -9.09 -5.96 -9.25
CA ALA A 155 -8.33 -4.72 -9.48
C ALA A 155 -7.94 -4.01 -8.19
N GLN A 156 -8.85 -3.88 -7.23
CA GLN A 156 -8.58 -3.23 -5.94
C GLN A 156 -7.66 -4.06 -5.05
N GLY A 157 -7.84 -5.39 -5.01
CA GLY A 157 -6.97 -6.30 -4.27
C GLY A 157 -5.54 -6.25 -4.79
N LYS A 158 -5.36 -6.26 -6.11
CA LYS A 158 -4.04 -6.12 -6.76
C LYS A 158 -3.36 -4.81 -6.39
N ALA A 159 -4.08 -3.68 -6.48
CA ALA A 159 -3.54 -2.37 -6.12
C ALA A 159 -3.12 -2.33 -4.64
N ARG A 160 -3.99 -2.75 -3.72
CA ARG A 160 -3.67 -2.77 -2.28
C ARG A 160 -2.48 -3.66 -1.93
N ALA A 161 -2.39 -4.82 -2.57
CA ALA A 161 -1.26 -5.74 -2.37
C ALA A 161 0.04 -5.16 -2.94
N ALA A 162 -0.01 -4.52 -4.12
CA ALA A 162 1.14 -3.83 -4.69
C ALA A 162 1.63 -2.69 -3.79
N GLY A 163 0.71 -1.88 -3.24
CA GLY A 163 1.03 -0.84 -2.26
C GLY A 163 1.65 -1.40 -0.96
N ALA A 164 1.14 -2.53 -0.47
CA ALA A 164 1.74 -3.21 0.69
C ALA A 164 3.17 -3.68 0.39
N LEU A 165 3.40 -4.34 -0.75
CA LEU A 165 4.73 -4.78 -1.17
C LEU A 165 5.67 -3.58 -1.42
N ALA A 166 5.15 -2.45 -1.94
CA ALA A 166 5.93 -1.24 -2.13
C ALA A 166 6.46 -0.70 -0.79
N ASN A 167 5.61 -0.60 0.23
CA ASN A 167 6.00 -0.12 1.54
C ASN A 167 6.93 -1.09 2.27
N LEU A 168 6.70 -2.41 2.14
CA LEU A 168 7.59 -3.44 2.70
C LEU A 168 8.98 -3.46 2.07
N ALA A 169 9.10 -3.08 0.80
CA ALA A 169 10.38 -3.04 0.08
C ALA A 169 11.26 -1.83 0.45
N VAL A 170 10.77 -0.92 1.30
CA VAL A 170 11.55 0.26 1.73
C VAL A 170 12.58 -0.15 2.78
N GLY A 171 13.85 0.13 2.53
CA GLY A 171 14.91 0.11 3.54
C GLY A 171 15.46 -1.26 3.97
N ASP A 172 14.85 -2.40 3.58
CA ASP A 172 15.34 -3.74 3.93
C ASP A 172 15.54 -4.61 2.69
N GLU A 173 16.81 -4.83 2.33
CA GLU A 173 17.20 -5.65 1.18
C GLU A 173 16.74 -7.12 1.33
N ASN A 174 16.65 -7.67 2.55
CA ASN A 174 16.19 -9.03 2.77
C ASN A 174 14.69 -9.16 2.46
N ILE A 175 13.90 -8.14 2.83
CA ILE A 175 12.48 -8.09 2.46
C ILE A 175 12.34 -7.94 0.95
N GLY A 176 13.14 -7.08 0.31
CA GLY A 176 13.19 -6.95 -1.14
C GLY A 176 13.50 -8.29 -1.82
N ALA A 177 14.50 -9.01 -1.36
CA ALA A 177 14.86 -10.36 -1.85
C ALA A 177 13.73 -11.37 -1.64
N ALA A 178 13.03 -11.34 -0.48
CA ALA A 178 11.90 -12.21 -0.21
C ALA A 178 10.71 -11.93 -1.15
N ILE A 179 10.42 -10.65 -1.44
CA ILE A 179 9.37 -10.23 -2.40
C ILE A 179 9.73 -10.72 -3.82
N ALA A 180 11.00 -10.58 -4.23
CA ALA A 180 11.49 -11.09 -5.50
C ALA A 180 11.38 -12.63 -5.56
N GLY A 181 11.80 -13.33 -4.49
CA GLY A 181 11.71 -14.79 -4.34
C GLY A 181 10.28 -15.32 -4.37
N ALA A 182 9.31 -14.55 -3.89
CA ALA A 182 7.88 -14.88 -3.99
C ALA A 182 7.30 -14.71 -5.41
N GLY A 183 8.12 -14.29 -6.38
CA GLY A 183 7.70 -14.11 -7.78
C GLY A 183 6.82 -12.89 -8.03
N ALA A 184 6.82 -11.91 -7.13
CA ALA A 184 5.98 -10.72 -7.23
C ALA A 184 6.34 -9.84 -8.44
N ILE A 185 7.64 -9.80 -8.86
CA ILE A 185 8.14 -8.90 -9.89
C ILE A 185 7.38 -9.07 -11.22
N VAL A 186 7.16 -10.29 -11.66
CA VAL A 186 6.44 -10.57 -12.92
C VAL A 186 4.99 -10.07 -12.85
N SER A 187 4.33 -10.28 -11.70
CA SER A 187 2.95 -9.85 -11.49
C SER A 187 2.85 -8.32 -11.36
N LEU A 188 3.84 -7.67 -10.74
CA LEU A 188 3.93 -6.21 -10.66
C LEU A 188 4.17 -5.59 -12.05
N ALA A 189 5.07 -6.15 -12.86
CA ALA A 189 5.28 -5.72 -14.24
C ALA A 189 4.00 -5.83 -15.09
N ALA A 190 3.27 -6.94 -14.95
CA ALA A 190 1.97 -7.10 -15.59
C ALA A 190 0.94 -6.08 -15.09
N LEU A 191 0.93 -5.76 -13.79
CA LEU A 191 0.01 -4.78 -13.21
C LEU A 191 0.33 -3.35 -13.69
N VAL A 192 1.60 -2.99 -13.90
CA VAL A 192 1.98 -1.71 -14.54
C VAL A 192 1.42 -1.63 -15.96
N ARG A 193 1.39 -2.74 -16.71
CA ARG A 193 0.88 -2.78 -18.08
C ARG A 193 -0.66 -2.72 -18.12
N ASP A 194 -1.31 -3.59 -17.37
CA ASP A 194 -2.73 -3.95 -17.54
C ASP A 194 -3.65 -3.44 -16.43
N GLY A 195 -3.11 -2.89 -15.33
CA GLY A 195 -3.88 -2.42 -14.18
C GLY A 195 -4.69 -1.16 -14.43
N ASP A 196 -5.55 -0.81 -13.47
CA ASP A 196 -6.14 0.52 -13.39
C ASP A 196 -5.09 1.57 -12.94
N ALA A 197 -5.46 2.84 -12.86
CA ALA A 197 -4.54 3.93 -12.53
C ALA A 197 -3.83 3.70 -11.17
N HIS A 198 -4.57 3.27 -10.15
CA HIS A 198 -4.02 3.00 -8.81
C HIS A 198 -3.09 1.79 -8.83
N GLY A 199 -3.52 0.68 -9.43
CA GLY A 199 -2.71 -0.52 -9.54
C GLY A 199 -1.41 -0.28 -10.31
N LYS A 200 -1.44 0.50 -11.40
CA LYS A 200 -0.25 0.89 -12.14
C LYS A 200 0.71 1.72 -11.31
N ALA A 201 0.19 2.72 -10.58
CA ALA A 201 1.02 3.60 -9.75
C ALA A 201 1.67 2.82 -8.59
N ASP A 202 0.90 1.98 -7.88
CA ASP A 202 1.40 1.19 -6.75
C ASP A 202 2.41 0.12 -7.21
N ALA A 203 2.16 -0.54 -8.35
CA ALA A 203 3.09 -1.50 -8.91
C ALA A 203 4.41 -0.84 -9.38
N ALA A 204 4.34 0.34 -10.02
CA ALA A 204 5.53 1.10 -10.38
C ALA A 204 6.33 1.53 -9.13
N HIS A 205 5.65 1.93 -8.05
CA HIS A 205 6.28 2.25 -6.78
C HIS A 205 6.97 1.02 -6.16
N ALA A 206 6.30 -0.13 -6.16
CA ALA A 206 6.90 -1.38 -5.67
C ALA A 206 8.16 -1.77 -6.46
N LEU A 207 8.09 -1.71 -7.79
CA LEU A 207 9.26 -1.99 -8.63
C LEU A 207 10.40 -0.99 -8.40
N ALA A 208 10.10 0.28 -8.15
CA ALA A 208 11.10 1.30 -7.84
C ALA A 208 11.83 1.00 -6.52
N ASN A 209 11.09 0.63 -5.47
CA ASN A 209 11.68 0.32 -4.17
C ASN A 209 12.48 -0.99 -4.21
N LEU A 210 11.99 -2.00 -4.95
CA LEU A 210 12.73 -3.25 -5.19
C LEU A 210 14.03 -3.04 -5.98
N ALA A 211 14.06 -2.07 -6.91
CA ALA A 211 15.26 -1.75 -7.68
C ALA A 211 16.31 -0.96 -6.87
N PHE A 212 16.05 -0.67 -5.59
CA PHE A 212 16.99 0.07 -4.75
C PHE A 212 18.06 -0.87 -4.17
N GLY A 213 19.27 -0.80 -4.68
CA GLY A 213 20.45 -1.43 -4.06
C GLY A 213 20.82 -2.82 -4.58
N ASP A 214 19.92 -3.63 -5.15
CA ASP A 214 20.23 -4.99 -5.62
C ASP A 214 20.19 -5.08 -7.16
N ASP A 215 21.38 -5.30 -7.75
CA ASP A 215 21.52 -5.41 -9.20
C ASP A 215 20.87 -6.69 -9.77
N ALA A 216 20.78 -7.78 -9.01
CA ALA A 216 20.07 -8.99 -9.43
C ALA A 216 18.55 -8.76 -9.50
N ILE A 217 18.00 -7.98 -8.57
CA ILE A 217 16.60 -7.57 -8.61
C ILE A 217 16.35 -6.64 -9.80
N LYS A 218 17.22 -5.65 -10.06
CA LYS A 218 17.12 -4.78 -11.26
C LYS A 218 17.10 -5.60 -12.55
N ALA A 219 18.02 -6.55 -12.69
CA ALA A 219 18.07 -7.45 -13.85
C ALA A 219 16.77 -8.28 -13.97
N THR A 220 16.24 -8.78 -12.84
CA THR A 220 14.98 -9.53 -12.82
C THR A 220 13.79 -8.65 -13.26
N ILE A 221 13.73 -7.39 -12.83
CA ILE A 221 12.69 -6.42 -13.24
C ILE A 221 12.78 -6.14 -14.75
N ALA A 222 14.00 -5.96 -15.28
CA ALA A 222 14.22 -5.75 -16.71
C ALA A 222 13.79 -6.99 -17.53
N VAL A 223 14.20 -8.20 -17.11
CA VAL A 223 13.82 -9.47 -17.75
C VAL A 223 12.31 -9.73 -17.68
N ALA A 224 11.63 -9.29 -16.60
CA ALA A 224 10.18 -9.37 -16.48
C ALA A 224 9.42 -8.44 -17.45
N GLY A 225 10.14 -7.64 -18.26
CA GLY A 225 9.56 -6.75 -19.26
C GLY A 225 8.87 -5.53 -18.67
N ALA A 226 9.34 -5.01 -17.52
CA ALA A 226 8.75 -3.86 -16.87
C ALA A 226 9.08 -2.52 -17.54
N ILE A 227 10.18 -2.43 -18.31
CA ILE A 227 10.71 -1.16 -18.85
C ILE A 227 9.70 -0.49 -19.79
N GLU A 228 9.17 -1.23 -20.78
CA GLU A 228 8.20 -0.68 -21.73
C GLU A 228 6.89 -0.22 -21.06
N PRO A 229 6.23 -1.00 -20.16
CA PRO A 229 5.08 -0.54 -19.40
C PRO A 229 5.36 0.68 -18.52
N LEU A 230 6.53 0.75 -17.87
CA LEU A 230 6.94 1.93 -17.09
C LEU A 230 7.10 3.16 -18.00
N THR A 231 7.73 3.01 -19.18
CA THR A 231 7.85 4.09 -20.17
C THR A 231 6.49 4.58 -20.65
N ALA A 232 5.56 3.65 -20.94
CA ALA A 232 4.19 4.00 -21.30
C ALA A 232 3.47 4.76 -20.16
N LEU A 233 3.69 4.34 -18.90
CA LEU A 233 3.11 5.00 -17.74
C LEU A 233 3.68 6.41 -17.50
N VAL A 234 4.97 6.66 -17.81
CA VAL A 234 5.54 8.03 -17.83
C VAL A 234 4.86 8.90 -18.88
N ARG A 235 4.52 8.34 -20.04
CA ARG A 235 3.85 9.07 -21.13
C ARG A 235 2.38 9.37 -20.81
N ASP A 236 1.63 8.34 -20.44
CA ASP A 236 0.17 8.34 -20.49
C ASP A 236 -0.51 8.27 -19.10
N GLY A 237 0.23 8.07 -18.03
CA GLY A 237 -0.29 7.94 -16.67
C GLY A 237 -0.84 9.26 -16.09
N ASP A 238 -1.50 9.15 -14.95
CA ASP A 238 -1.81 10.31 -14.11
C ASP A 238 -0.52 10.84 -13.41
N ALA A 239 -0.62 11.92 -12.66
CA ALA A 239 0.54 12.56 -12.03
C ALA A 239 1.31 11.60 -11.11
N LEU A 240 0.60 10.79 -10.32
CA LEU A 240 1.21 9.83 -9.40
C LEU A 240 1.89 8.68 -10.16
N GLY A 241 1.20 8.09 -11.13
CA GLY A 241 1.73 7.03 -11.97
C GLY A 241 2.98 7.47 -12.73
N LYS A 242 2.96 8.66 -13.33
CA LYS A 242 4.12 9.25 -14.01
C LYS A 242 5.32 9.42 -13.08
N ALA A 243 5.11 9.95 -11.87
CA ALA A 243 6.17 10.14 -10.90
C ALA A 243 6.78 8.81 -10.44
N HIS A 244 5.95 7.80 -10.13
CA HIS A 244 6.41 6.49 -9.70
C HIS A 244 7.13 5.73 -10.83
N ALA A 245 6.63 5.80 -12.06
CA ALA A 245 7.28 5.17 -13.21
C ALA A 245 8.64 5.81 -13.53
N ALA A 246 8.72 7.15 -13.50
CA ALA A 246 9.98 7.86 -13.67
C ALA A 246 10.99 7.50 -12.54
N PHE A 247 10.51 7.37 -11.30
CA PHE A 247 11.33 6.94 -10.17
C PHE A 247 11.84 5.50 -10.37
N ALA A 248 10.98 4.57 -10.84
CA ALA A 248 11.40 3.21 -11.14
C ALA A 248 12.47 3.16 -12.24
N LEU A 249 12.26 3.90 -13.34
CA LEU A 249 13.26 4.00 -14.42
C LEU A 249 14.58 4.62 -13.92
N ALA A 250 14.52 5.61 -13.01
CA ALA A 250 15.72 6.19 -12.40
C ALA A 250 16.51 5.15 -11.60
N LYS A 251 15.83 4.33 -10.79
CA LYS A 251 16.49 3.28 -10.00
C LYS A 251 17.05 2.17 -10.88
N LEU A 252 16.33 1.76 -11.91
CA LEU A 252 16.79 0.77 -12.88
C LEU A 252 18.01 1.25 -13.69
N ALA A 253 18.04 2.52 -14.09
CA ALA A 253 19.15 3.10 -14.84
C ALA A 253 20.43 3.28 -14.02
N HIS A 254 20.39 3.13 -12.70
CA HIS A 254 21.55 3.36 -11.86
C HIS A 254 22.52 2.16 -11.90
N GLY A 255 23.70 2.37 -12.49
CA GLY A 255 24.84 1.42 -12.40
C GLY A 255 24.83 0.25 -13.41
N ASP A 256 23.85 0.14 -14.30
CA ASP A 256 23.79 -0.96 -15.28
C ASP A 256 23.59 -0.44 -16.71
N ASP A 257 24.62 -0.51 -17.53
CA ASP A 257 24.61 0.00 -18.92
C ASP A 257 23.68 -0.78 -19.84
N ALA A 258 23.46 -2.08 -19.59
CA ALA A 258 22.51 -2.88 -20.38
C ALA A 258 21.06 -2.44 -20.11
N ILE A 259 20.74 -2.15 -18.85
CA ILE A 259 19.42 -1.61 -18.48
C ILE A 259 19.25 -0.19 -19.02
N LYS A 260 20.28 0.68 -18.96
CA LYS A 260 20.23 2.02 -19.59
C LYS A 260 19.96 1.92 -21.09
N ALA A 261 20.64 1.02 -21.79
CA ALA A 261 20.40 0.79 -23.20
C ALA A 261 18.95 0.29 -23.47
N ALA A 262 18.42 -0.60 -22.63
CA ALA A 262 17.04 -1.08 -22.75
C ALA A 262 16.01 0.04 -22.51
N ILE A 263 16.25 0.92 -21.53
CA ILE A 263 15.38 2.08 -21.27
C ILE A 263 15.41 3.06 -22.44
N SER A 264 16.59 3.30 -23.03
CA SER A 264 16.74 4.15 -24.22
C SER A 264 16.07 3.53 -25.44
N ALA A 265 16.18 2.21 -25.63
CA ALA A 265 15.53 1.47 -26.70
C ALA A 265 14.00 1.41 -26.58
N ALA A 266 13.47 1.59 -25.37
CA ALA A 266 12.04 1.71 -25.10
C ALA A 266 11.50 3.14 -25.32
N ASP A 267 12.27 4.04 -25.90
CA ASP A 267 11.93 5.44 -26.18
C ASP A 267 11.49 6.24 -24.93
N ALA A 268 12.14 5.98 -23.77
CA ALA A 268 11.79 6.61 -22.49
C ALA A 268 12.27 8.07 -22.38
N ILE A 269 13.27 8.47 -23.17
CA ILE A 269 13.91 9.80 -23.03
C ILE A 269 12.91 10.93 -23.31
N GLU A 270 12.15 10.86 -24.39
CA GLU A 270 11.20 11.92 -24.76
C GLU A 270 10.09 12.11 -23.71
N PRO A 271 9.39 11.03 -23.23
CA PRO A 271 8.43 11.15 -22.13
C PRO A 271 9.02 11.71 -20.84
N LEU A 272 10.26 11.33 -20.49
CA LEU A 272 10.94 11.85 -19.30
C LEU A 272 11.25 13.35 -19.45
N VAL A 273 11.73 13.80 -20.62
CA VAL A 273 11.95 15.23 -20.91
C VAL A 273 10.63 16.00 -20.84
N ALA A 274 9.55 15.46 -21.40
CA ALA A 274 8.24 16.09 -21.30
C ALA A 274 7.78 16.19 -19.83
N LEU A 275 8.01 15.16 -19.00
CA LEU A 275 7.67 15.18 -17.59
C LEU A 275 8.50 16.19 -16.79
N VAL A 276 9.78 16.40 -17.13
CA VAL A 276 10.62 17.48 -16.54
C VAL A 276 10.04 18.85 -16.86
N ARG A 277 9.52 19.05 -18.08
CA ARG A 277 8.96 20.33 -18.50
C ARG A 277 7.59 20.61 -17.89
N ASP A 278 6.68 19.64 -17.97
CA ASP A 278 5.25 19.84 -17.77
C ASP A 278 4.68 19.16 -16.52
N GLY A 279 5.44 18.30 -15.82
CA GLY A 279 5.02 17.55 -14.65
C GLY A 279 4.85 18.41 -13.39
N ASP A 280 4.32 17.78 -12.33
CA ASP A 280 4.34 18.34 -10.98
C ASP A 280 5.76 18.28 -10.38
N ALA A 281 5.96 18.85 -9.18
CA ALA A 281 7.27 18.92 -8.54
C ALA A 281 7.92 17.55 -8.35
N ARG A 282 7.13 16.53 -7.98
CA ARG A 282 7.60 15.14 -7.77
C ARG A 282 7.98 14.48 -9.09
N GLY A 283 7.10 14.56 -10.08
CA GLY A 283 7.34 14.01 -11.41
C GLY A 283 8.58 14.62 -12.07
N LYS A 284 8.74 15.95 -11.99
CA LYS A 284 9.94 16.67 -12.46
C LYS A 284 11.22 16.16 -11.82
N ALA A 285 11.25 16.02 -10.50
CA ALA A 285 12.41 15.53 -9.76
C ALA A 285 12.78 14.10 -10.14
N CYS A 286 11.78 13.19 -10.21
CA CYS A 286 11.99 11.78 -10.58
C CYS A 286 12.50 11.66 -12.03
N ALA A 287 11.90 12.40 -12.97
CA ALA A 287 12.29 12.36 -14.37
C ALA A 287 13.70 12.94 -14.60
N ALA A 288 14.05 14.04 -13.91
CA ALA A 288 15.41 14.60 -13.95
C ALA A 288 16.44 13.59 -13.42
N GLY A 289 16.12 12.88 -12.32
CA GLY A 289 16.96 11.81 -11.77
C GLY A 289 17.14 10.66 -12.77
N ALA A 290 16.09 10.25 -13.46
CA ALA A 290 16.15 9.20 -14.48
C ALA A 290 17.07 9.61 -15.65
N LEU A 291 16.88 10.82 -16.18
CA LEU A 291 17.71 11.36 -17.26
C LEU A 291 19.18 11.50 -16.84
N ALA A 292 19.44 11.95 -15.59
CA ALA A 292 20.80 12.04 -15.08
C ALA A 292 21.48 10.67 -15.01
N ASN A 293 20.79 9.63 -14.52
CA ASN A 293 21.34 8.27 -14.46
C ASN A 293 21.53 7.65 -15.85
N LEU A 294 20.66 7.96 -16.82
CA LEU A 294 20.83 7.53 -18.22
C LEU A 294 22.05 8.19 -18.88
N ALA A 295 22.33 9.45 -18.57
CA ALA A 295 23.48 10.21 -19.10
C ALA A 295 24.80 9.88 -18.41
N ALA A 296 24.81 9.32 -17.22
CA ALA A 296 25.99 9.04 -16.39
C ALA A 296 26.73 7.76 -16.83
N GLY A 297 26.88 7.48 -18.10
CA GLY A 297 27.53 6.28 -18.63
C GLY A 297 28.46 6.53 -19.81
N ASP A 298 28.62 7.81 -20.20
CA ASP A 298 29.49 8.23 -21.32
C ASP A 298 30.81 8.81 -20.82
#